data_2ff25b0e5589301e45edbd21bb215fd9
#
_entry.id   2ff25b0e5589301e45edbd21bb215fd9
#
_cell.length_a   1.000
_cell.length_b   1.000
_cell.length_c   1.000
_cell.angle_alpha   90.00
_cell.angle_beta   90.00
_cell.angle_gamma   90.00
#
_symmetry.space_group_name_H-M   'P 1'
#
loop_
_entity.id
_entity.type
_entity.pdbx_description
1 polymer ?
#
loop_
_entity_poly.entity_id
_entity_poly.type
_entity_poly.pdbx_seq_one_letter_code
_entity_poly.pdbx_strand_id
1 'polypeptide(L)'
;MNLAEKSALVLGAGGLGSPALLVLASAGVGRLVLLDDRAVLDVDLSREPLFGEADVGERRAAAAARRLGRLFPAARVEALDRRFDEASAAELARSADVVVDASDDFAEKFLANDAALRARKPLVHGGVLRYTAQLLTIVPGETGCLRCLFEAPPPPGSVPTCAEAGVLGPLAGFAGALMGAEALRLLRGERGTYAGRLLCFESRRARPHAVPVRIRETCPACLFAGVAPAAGPAAPRGEA
;
A
#
# COMPACT_ATOMS: atom_id res chain seq x y z
N MET A 1 3.43 -4.63 -21.95
CA MET A 1 3.45 -5.71 -20.93
C MET A 1 2.01 -6.06 -20.63
N ASN A 2 1.65 -7.36 -20.62
CA ASN A 2 0.28 -7.83 -20.46
C ASN A 2 -0.11 -7.85 -18.96
N LEU A 3 -1.00 -6.95 -18.51
CA LEU A 3 -1.45 -6.90 -17.13
C LEU A 3 -2.30 -8.11 -16.72
N ALA A 4 -2.90 -8.82 -17.66
CA ALA A 4 -3.67 -10.03 -17.38
C ALA A 4 -2.81 -11.20 -16.84
N GLU A 5 -1.50 -11.14 -17.02
CA GLU A 5 -0.53 -12.11 -16.47
C GLU A 5 0.08 -11.65 -15.14
N LYS A 6 -0.29 -10.44 -14.68
CA LYS A 6 0.25 -9.83 -13.46
C LYS A 6 -0.65 -10.03 -12.27
N SER A 7 -0.02 -9.95 -11.10
CA SER A 7 -0.67 -10.17 -9.82
C SER A 7 -0.34 -9.06 -8.82
N ALA A 8 -1.32 -8.69 -7.99
CA ALA A 8 -1.14 -7.78 -6.88
C ALA A 8 -1.67 -8.40 -5.58
N LEU A 9 -0.89 -8.24 -4.50
CA LEU A 9 -1.32 -8.51 -3.14
C LEU A 9 -1.77 -7.18 -2.52
N VAL A 10 -3.01 -7.11 -2.04
CA VAL A 10 -3.57 -5.91 -1.43
C VAL A 10 -3.94 -6.21 0.02
N LEU A 11 -3.34 -5.48 0.94
CA LEU A 11 -3.57 -5.61 2.37
C LEU A 11 -4.59 -4.56 2.82
N GLY A 12 -5.80 -5.02 3.14
CA GLY A 12 -6.95 -4.20 3.51
C GLY A 12 -7.84 -3.82 2.32
N ALA A 13 -9.16 -3.90 2.52
CA ALA A 13 -10.21 -3.45 1.59
C ALA A 13 -10.91 -2.15 2.05
N GLY A 14 -10.32 -1.46 3.02
CA GLY A 14 -10.83 -0.22 3.60
C GLY A 14 -10.76 1.00 2.67
N GLY A 15 -10.72 2.19 3.26
CA GLY A 15 -10.76 3.46 2.52
C GLY A 15 -9.62 3.68 1.51
N LEU A 16 -8.46 3.06 1.72
CA LEU A 16 -7.34 3.05 0.75
C LEU A 16 -7.43 1.86 -0.19
N GLY A 17 -7.73 0.68 0.34
CA GLY A 17 -7.72 -0.56 -0.44
C GLY A 17 -8.87 -0.66 -1.44
N SER A 18 -10.07 -0.22 -1.08
CA SER A 18 -11.23 -0.20 -1.98
C SER A 18 -10.96 0.52 -3.31
N PRO A 19 -10.50 1.79 -3.32
CA PRO A 19 -10.18 2.46 -4.57
C PRO A 19 -8.95 1.89 -5.28
N ALA A 20 -7.93 1.42 -4.54
CA ALA A 20 -6.77 0.76 -5.15
C ALA A 20 -7.18 -0.51 -5.91
N LEU A 21 -8.03 -1.35 -5.31
CA LEU A 21 -8.58 -2.56 -5.93
C LEU A 21 -9.40 -2.25 -7.18
N LEU A 22 -10.23 -1.21 -7.16
CA LEU A 22 -10.99 -0.76 -8.33
C LEU A 22 -10.06 -0.35 -9.47
N VAL A 23 -9.00 0.42 -9.19
CA VAL A 23 -8.02 0.83 -10.20
C VAL A 23 -7.29 -0.37 -10.79
N LEU A 24 -6.83 -1.30 -9.97
CA LEU A 24 -6.11 -2.49 -10.42
C LEU A 24 -6.99 -3.42 -11.28
N ALA A 25 -8.21 -3.68 -10.82
CA ALA A 25 -9.16 -4.54 -11.53
C ALA A 25 -9.61 -3.92 -12.86
N SER A 26 -9.94 -2.61 -12.87
CA SER A 26 -10.35 -1.91 -14.09
C SER A 26 -9.25 -1.82 -15.14
N ALA A 27 -7.99 -1.79 -14.71
CA ALA A 27 -6.84 -1.81 -15.61
C ALA A 27 -6.51 -3.20 -16.18
N GLY A 28 -7.21 -4.26 -15.74
CA GLY A 28 -7.05 -5.62 -16.23
C GLY A 28 -5.90 -6.41 -15.58
N VAL A 29 -5.55 -6.11 -14.32
CA VAL A 29 -4.64 -6.97 -13.54
C VAL A 29 -5.30 -8.32 -13.33
N GLY A 30 -4.63 -9.39 -13.78
CA GLY A 30 -5.26 -10.71 -13.92
C GLY A 30 -5.55 -11.40 -12.59
N ARG A 31 -4.69 -11.21 -11.55
CA ARG A 31 -4.89 -11.81 -10.22
C ARG A 31 -4.73 -10.77 -9.12
N LEU A 32 -5.75 -10.66 -8.28
CA LEU A 32 -5.75 -9.82 -7.08
C LEU A 32 -5.92 -10.72 -5.85
N VAL A 33 -4.94 -10.73 -4.97
CA VAL A 33 -5.03 -11.39 -3.66
C VAL A 33 -5.35 -10.30 -2.64
N LEU A 34 -6.48 -10.42 -1.98
CA LEU A 34 -6.98 -9.44 -1.02
C LEU A 34 -7.07 -10.05 0.37
N LEU A 35 -6.44 -9.40 1.35
CA LEU A 35 -6.58 -9.74 2.77
C LEU A 35 -7.35 -8.64 3.49
N ASP A 36 -8.38 -9.01 4.24
CA ASP A 36 -9.07 -8.17 5.22
C ASP A 36 -9.83 -9.06 6.20
N ASP A 37 -9.65 -8.86 7.50
CA ASP A 37 -10.29 -9.66 8.56
C ASP A 37 -11.50 -9.00 9.20
N ARG A 38 -11.96 -7.86 8.66
CA ARG A 38 -13.06 -7.08 9.24
C ARG A 38 -14.38 -7.32 8.51
N ALA A 39 -15.45 -6.95 9.19
CA ALA A 39 -16.76 -6.79 8.57
C ALA A 39 -16.96 -5.36 8.06
N VAL A 40 -17.84 -5.20 7.08
CA VAL A 40 -18.31 -3.90 6.61
C VAL A 40 -19.18 -3.27 7.69
N LEU A 41 -18.88 -2.05 8.08
CA LEU A 41 -19.66 -1.26 9.02
C LEU A 41 -20.40 -0.14 8.29
N ASP A 42 -21.51 0.32 8.82
CA ASP A 42 -22.28 1.44 8.25
C ASP A 42 -21.42 2.71 8.04
N VAL A 43 -20.57 3.03 9.02
CA VAL A 43 -19.65 4.18 8.93
C VAL A 43 -18.61 4.07 7.80
N ASP A 44 -18.37 2.88 7.30
CA ASP A 44 -17.38 2.63 6.23
C ASP A 44 -17.90 3.06 4.86
N LEU A 45 -19.22 3.05 4.65
CA LEU A 45 -19.84 3.40 3.38
C LEU A 45 -19.49 4.80 2.91
N SER A 46 -19.16 5.70 3.83
CA SER A 46 -18.75 7.08 3.54
C SER A 46 -17.36 7.19 2.87
N ARG A 47 -16.54 6.14 2.93
CA ARG A 47 -15.14 6.16 2.47
C ARG A 47 -14.68 4.91 1.73
N GLU A 48 -15.51 3.88 1.64
CA GLU A 48 -15.17 2.58 1.06
C GLU A 48 -16.05 2.26 -0.16
N PRO A 49 -15.69 2.74 -1.36
CA PRO A 49 -16.55 2.73 -2.54
C PRO A 49 -16.89 1.33 -3.09
N LEU A 50 -16.24 0.29 -2.60
CA LEU A 50 -16.60 -1.09 -2.96
C LEU A 50 -17.87 -1.58 -2.29
N PHE A 51 -18.30 -0.96 -1.19
CA PHE A 51 -19.40 -1.45 -0.38
C PHE A 51 -20.64 -0.56 -0.47
N GLY A 52 -21.80 -1.15 -0.25
CA GLY A 52 -23.08 -0.49 -0.13
C GLY A 52 -23.85 -0.99 1.10
N GLU A 53 -25.03 -0.42 1.35
CA GLU A 53 -25.87 -0.77 2.51
C GLU A 53 -26.13 -2.28 2.63
N ALA A 54 -26.31 -2.96 1.50
CA ALA A 54 -26.53 -4.41 1.48
C ALA A 54 -25.34 -5.26 1.93
N ASP A 55 -24.16 -4.66 2.01
CA ASP A 55 -22.93 -5.37 2.42
C ASP A 55 -22.62 -5.20 3.92
N VAL A 56 -23.38 -4.34 4.64
CA VAL A 56 -23.17 -4.10 6.08
C VAL A 56 -23.32 -5.40 6.87
N GLY A 57 -22.30 -5.70 7.70
CA GLY A 57 -22.21 -6.94 8.47
C GLY A 57 -21.53 -8.09 7.75
N GLU A 58 -21.34 -8.03 6.43
CA GLU A 58 -20.56 -9.05 5.71
C GLU A 58 -19.05 -8.89 5.90
N ARG A 59 -18.30 -9.97 5.68
CA ARG A 59 -16.83 -9.92 5.68
C ARG A 59 -16.33 -9.09 4.50
N ARG A 60 -15.49 -8.06 4.76
CA ARG A 60 -15.00 -7.13 3.73
C ARG A 60 -14.33 -7.84 2.57
N ALA A 61 -13.47 -8.83 2.85
CA ALA A 61 -12.78 -9.57 1.81
C ALA A 61 -13.76 -10.25 0.84
N ALA A 62 -14.80 -10.92 1.36
CA ALA A 62 -15.82 -11.60 0.56
C ALA A 62 -16.69 -10.61 -0.23
N ALA A 63 -17.17 -9.55 0.42
CA ALA A 63 -18.00 -8.52 -0.22
C ALA A 63 -17.23 -7.80 -1.34
N ALA A 64 -15.95 -7.46 -1.11
CA ALA A 64 -15.07 -6.85 -2.10
C ALA A 64 -14.86 -7.77 -3.32
N ALA A 65 -14.54 -9.04 -3.09
CA ALA A 65 -14.34 -10.01 -4.18
C ALA A 65 -15.61 -10.19 -5.02
N ARG A 66 -16.76 -10.31 -4.37
CA ARG A 66 -18.06 -10.39 -5.05
C ARG A 66 -18.32 -9.14 -5.91
N ARG A 67 -18.07 -7.94 -5.36
CA ARG A 67 -18.27 -6.68 -6.08
C ARG A 67 -17.34 -6.53 -7.26
N LEU A 68 -16.05 -6.80 -7.07
CA LEU A 68 -15.03 -6.75 -8.11
C LEU A 68 -15.32 -7.75 -9.23
N GLY A 69 -15.70 -8.99 -8.90
CA GLY A 69 -16.05 -10.02 -9.89
C GLY A 69 -17.28 -9.65 -10.74
N ARG A 70 -18.25 -8.89 -10.17
CA ARG A 70 -19.39 -8.35 -10.95
C ARG A 70 -18.99 -7.21 -11.88
N LEU A 71 -18.10 -6.31 -11.42
CA LEU A 71 -17.67 -5.16 -12.21
C LEU A 71 -16.62 -5.51 -13.24
N PHE A 72 -15.73 -6.44 -12.93
CA PHE A 72 -14.56 -6.81 -13.72
C PHE A 72 -14.44 -8.33 -13.81
N PRO A 73 -15.28 -9.03 -14.61
CA PRO A 73 -15.31 -10.50 -14.67
C PRO A 73 -14.01 -11.16 -15.09
N ALA A 74 -13.12 -10.44 -15.77
CA ALA A 74 -11.80 -10.92 -16.17
C ALA A 74 -10.77 -10.92 -15.02
N ALA A 75 -11.01 -10.20 -13.94
CA ALA A 75 -10.11 -10.15 -12.80
C ALA A 75 -10.36 -11.35 -11.86
N ARG A 76 -9.34 -12.17 -11.64
CA ARG A 76 -9.40 -13.23 -10.63
C ARG A 76 -9.11 -12.64 -9.27
N VAL A 77 -10.14 -12.53 -8.42
CA VAL A 77 -10.01 -12.01 -7.05
C VAL A 77 -10.02 -13.18 -6.06
N GLU A 78 -8.94 -13.31 -5.31
CA GLU A 78 -8.77 -14.28 -4.24
C GLU A 78 -8.90 -13.54 -2.91
N ALA A 79 -10.00 -13.76 -2.20
CA ALA A 79 -10.29 -13.11 -0.94
C ALA A 79 -9.85 -14.00 0.22
N LEU A 80 -9.03 -13.45 1.09
CA LEU A 80 -8.53 -14.10 2.30
C LEU A 80 -9.08 -13.35 3.53
N ASP A 81 -10.05 -13.96 4.20
CA ASP A 81 -10.67 -13.43 5.42
C ASP A 81 -9.76 -13.67 6.63
N ARG A 82 -8.65 -12.97 6.68
CA ARG A 82 -7.64 -13.03 7.75
C ARG A 82 -6.72 -11.85 7.73
N ARG A 83 -6.01 -11.64 8.83
CA ARG A 83 -4.93 -10.66 8.93
C ARG A 83 -3.69 -11.11 8.15
N PHE A 84 -2.89 -10.12 7.77
CA PHE A 84 -1.53 -10.36 7.30
C PHE A 84 -0.62 -10.58 8.49
N ASP A 85 -0.09 -11.80 8.64
CA ASP A 85 0.68 -12.26 9.78
C ASP A 85 2.07 -12.78 9.39
N GLU A 86 2.95 -12.93 10.37
CA GLU A 86 4.33 -13.42 10.15
C GLU A 86 4.38 -14.80 9.50
N ALA A 87 3.43 -15.69 9.81
CA ALA A 87 3.41 -17.06 9.31
C ALA A 87 3.18 -17.11 7.79
N SER A 88 2.37 -16.20 7.25
CA SER A 88 1.97 -16.19 5.83
C SER A 88 2.63 -15.08 5.00
N ALA A 89 3.20 -14.06 5.65
CA ALA A 89 3.71 -12.86 4.99
C ALA A 89 4.71 -13.16 3.86
N ALA A 90 5.67 -14.04 4.12
CA ALA A 90 6.71 -14.37 3.16
C ALA A 90 6.19 -15.11 1.93
N GLU A 91 5.22 -16.00 2.08
CA GLU A 91 4.59 -16.73 0.99
C GLU A 91 3.72 -15.81 0.14
N LEU A 92 2.85 -15.05 0.80
CA LEU A 92 1.95 -14.10 0.14
C LEU A 92 2.71 -13.04 -0.65
N ALA A 93 3.76 -12.45 -0.06
CA ALA A 93 4.58 -11.46 -0.77
C ALA A 93 5.28 -12.07 -2.00
N ARG A 94 5.78 -13.31 -1.92
CA ARG A 94 6.39 -14.00 -3.07
C ARG A 94 5.38 -14.31 -4.18
N SER A 95 4.13 -14.57 -3.83
CA SER A 95 3.08 -14.99 -4.77
C SER A 95 2.55 -13.86 -5.66
N ALA A 96 2.94 -12.61 -5.41
CA ALA A 96 2.49 -11.45 -6.16
C ALA A 96 3.66 -10.71 -6.85
N ASP A 97 3.36 -9.93 -7.88
CA ASP A 97 4.33 -9.08 -8.57
C ASP A 97 4.50 -7.73 -7.89
N VAL A 98 3.49 -7.25 -7.15
CA VAL A 98 3.50 -6.03 -6.36
C VAL A 98 2.69 -6.22 -5.08
N VAL A 99 3.13 -5.59 -4.00
CA VAL A 99 2.39 -5.51 -2.73
C VAL A 99 1.83 -4.10 -2.58
N VAL A 100 0.56 -3.99 -2.20
CA VAL A 100 -0.12 -2.72 -1.89
C VAL A 100 -0.55 -2.76 -0.43
N ASP A 101 0.13 -2.00 0.41
CA ASP A 101 -0.19 -1.89 1.83
C ASP A 101 -1.20 -0.76 2.05
N ALA A 102 -2.46 -1.14 2.13
CA ALA A 102 -3.60 -0.30 2.47
C ALA A 102 -4.14 -0.60 3.89
N SER A 103 -3.36 -1.30 4.73
CA SER A 103 -3.71 -1.60 6.12
C SER A 103 -3.78 -0.31 6.97
N ASP A 104 -4.38 -0.37 8.13
CA ASP A 104 -4.42 0.73 9.10
C ASP A 104 -3.70 0.40 10.42
N ASP A 105 -3.05 -0.77 10.48
CA ASP A 105 -2.26 -1.25 11.61
C ASP A 105 -0.77 -1.05 11.35
N PHE A 106 -0.06 -0.40 12.27
CA PHE A 106 1.37 -0.12 12.10
C PHE A 106 2.21 -1.40 12.08
N ALA A 107 1.87 -2.43 12.86
CA ALA A 107 2.62 -3.68 12.85
C ALA A 107 2.49 -4.38 11.48
N GLU A 108 1.29 -4.41 10.92
CA GLU A 108 1.05 -4.92 9.57
C GLU A 108 1.85 -4.16 8.50
N LYS A 109 1.91 -2.82 8.58
CA LYS A 109 2.69 -1.98 7.66
C LYS A 109 4.17 -2.32 7.66
N PHE A 110 4.74 -2.47 8.84
CA PHE A 110 6.15 -2.84 8.97
C PHE A 110 6.41 -4.30 8.54
N LEU A 111 5.49 -5.20 8.83
CA LEU A 111 5.55 -6.58 8.36
C LEU A 111 5.47 -6.65 6.82
N ALA A 112 4.56 -5.89 6.20
CA ALA A 112 4.44 -5.79 4.74
C ALA A 112 5.74 -5.26 4.10
N ASN A 113 6.35 -4.23 4.69
CA ASN A 113 7.64 -3.72 4.26
C ASN A 113 8.71 -4.81 4.29
N ASP A 114 8.84 -5.50 5.41
CA ASP A 114 9.88 -6.52 5.59
C ASP A 114 9.67 -7.73 4.68
N ALA A 115 8.42 -8.17 4.53
CA ALA A 115 8.06 -9.30 3.66
C ALA A 115 8.30 -8.97 2.17
N ALA A 116 7.92 -7.77 1.72
CA ALA A 116 8.14 -7.31 0.36
C ALA A 116 9.64 -7.21 0.02
N LEU A 117 10.44 -6.65 0.93
CA LEU A 117 11.90 -6.57 0.77
C LEU A 117 12.53 -7.96 0.67
N ARG A 118 12.19 -8.89 1.58
CA ARG A 118 12.70 -10.27 1.55
C ARG A 118 12.29 -11.02 0.30
N ALA A 119 11.07 -10.78 -0.19
CA ALA A 119 10.57 -11.36 -1.44
C ALA A 119 11.10 -10.66 -2.69
N ARG A 120 11.83 -9.54 -2.55
CA ARG A 120 12.30 -8.66 -3.63
C ARG A 120 11.14 -8.18 -4.52
N LYS A 121 10.00 -7.89 -3.90
CA LYS A 121 8.82 -7.37 -4.58
C LYS A 121 8.63 -5.89 -4.26
N PRO A 122 8.27 -5.07 -5.24
CA PRO A 122 7.95 -3.67 -4.97
C PRO A 122 6.74 -3.56 -4.05
N LEU A 123 6.76 -2.53 -3.20
CA LEU A 123 5.69 -2.21 -2.27
C LEU A 123 5.20 -0.79 -2.49
N VAL A 124 3.90 -0.63 -2.61
CA VAL A 124 3.21 0.67 -2.52
C VAL A 124 2.58 0.77 -1.14
N HIS A 125 3.20 1.57 -0.29
CA HIS A 125 2.74 1.84 1.06
C HIS A 125 1.88 3.10 1.09
N GLY A 126 0.72 3.05 1.74
CA GLY A 126 -0.17 4.18 1.94
C GLY A 126 -0.59 4.37 3.39
N GLY A 127 -0.90 5.60 3.75
CA GLY A 127 -1.48 5.97 5.03
C GLY A 127 -2.37 7.19 4.90
N VAL A 128 -3.44 7.25 5.67
CA VAL A 128 -4.32 8.41 5.74
C VAL A 128 -4.74 8.63 7.19
N LEU A 129 -4.67 9.87 7.64
CA LEU A 129 -5.12 10.25 8.98
C LEU A 129 -5.67 11.68 8.94
N ARG A 130 -6.89 11.88 9.43
CA ARG A 130 -7.58 13.18 9.40
C ARG A 130 -7.61 13.78 7.99
N TYR A 131 -6.79 14.79 7.73
CA TYR A 131 -6.70 15.57 6.50
C TYR A 131 -5.42 15.33 5.72
N THR A 132 -4.58 14.39 6.16
CA THR A 132 -3.27 14.10 5.56
C THR A 132 -3.23 12.70 5.00
N ALA A 133 -2.79 12.56 3.75
CA ALA A 133 -2.45 11.30 3.14
C ALA A 133 -0.95 11.19 2.90
N GLN A 134 -0.43 9.99 3.01
CA GLN A 134 0.97 9.66 2.72
C GLN A 134 1.03 8.47 1.76
N LEU A 135 2.03 8.50 0.88
CA LEU A 135 2.31 7.40 -0.03
C LEU A 135 3.81 7.29 -0.27
N LEU A 136 4.32 6.07 -0.23
CA LEU A 136 5.72 5.75 -0.52
C LEU A 136 5.77 4.52 -1.41
N THR A 137 6.45 4.62 -2.54
CA THR A 137 6.77 3.46 -3.38
C THR A 137 8.18 2.98 -3.05
N ILE A 138 8.28 1.71 -2.68
CA ILE A 138 9.52 1.04 -2.29
C ILE A 138 9.89 0.01 -3.36
N VAL A 139 11.05 0.18 -3.97
CA VAL A 139 11.64 -0.77 -4.93
C VAL A 139 12.87 -1.38 -4.25
N PRO A 140 12.82 -2.69 -3.93
CA PRO A 140 13.92 -3.36 -3.24
C PRO A 140 15.24 -3.25 -4.02
N GLY A 141 16.28 -2.79 -3.37
CA GLY A 141 17.60 -2.57 -3.99
C GLY A 141 17.83 -1.18 -4.57
N GLU A 142 16.77 -0.40 -4.79
CA GLU A 142 16.86 0.90 -5.45
C GLU A 142 16.49 2.07 -4.54
N THR A 143 15.56 1.85 -3.61
CA THR A 143 15.01 2.94 -2.78
C THR A 143 15.09 2.64 -1.30
N GLY A 144 15.05 3.70 -0.48
CA GLY A 144 14.83 3.54 0.94
C GLY A 144 13.46 2.91 1.22
N CYS A 145 13.36 2.16 2.31
CA CYS A 145 12.15 1.47 2.75
C CYS A 145 11.50 2.20 3.94
N LEU A 146 10.38 1.65 4.43
CA LEU A 146 9.67 2.23 5.58
C LEU A 146 10.58 2.30 6.82
N ARG A 147 11.45 1.30 7.05
CA ARG A 147 12.43 1.30 8.16
C ARG A 147 13.60 2.26 7.95
N CYS A 148 13.86 2.72 6.73
CA CYS A 148 14.80 3.82 6.50
C CYS A 148 14.24 5.15 6.98
N LEU A 149 12.92 5.30 6.99
CA LEU A 149 12.22 6.49 7.44
C LEU A 149 11.85 6.40 8.93
N PHE A 150 11.31 5.26 9.36
CA PHE A 150 10.90 4.99 10.74
C PHE A 150 11.54 3.67 11.21
N GLU A 151 12.30 3.69 12.28
CA GLU A 151 13.05 2.50 12.74
C GLU A 151 12.14 1.35 13.17
N ALA A 152 11.04 1.70 13.83
CA ALA A 152 10.07 0.76 14.40
C ALA A 152 8.65 1.34 14.32
N PRO A 153 7.62 0.50 14.49
CA PRO A 153 6.26 0.99 14.71
C PRO A 153 6.21 1.95 15.92
N PRO A 154 5.32 2.94 15.89
CA PRO A 154 5.14 3.81 17.06
C PRO A 154 4.67 2.98 18.28
N PRO A 155 5.01 3.38 19.50
CA PRO A 155 4.52 2.72 20.69
C PRO A 155 2.98 2.66 20.70
N PRO A 156 2.38 1.58 21.21
CA PRO A 156 0.91 1.48 21.29
C PRO A 156 0.30 2.71 21.98
N GLY A 157 -0.76 3.27 21.39
CA GLY A 157 -1.47 4.44 21.93
C GLY A 157 -0.78 5.80 21.72
N SER A 158 0.43 5.86 21.14
CA SER A 158 1.13 7.13 20.88
C SER A 158 0.62 7.88 19.65
N VAL A 159 -0.03 7.19 18.73
CA VAL A 159 -0.67 7.75 17.54
C VAL A 159 -2.13 7.32 17.55
N PRO A 160 -3.09 8.25 17.37
CA PRO A 160 -4.49 7.87 17.32
C PRO A 160 -4.78 7.01 16.09
N THR A 161 -5.68 6.05 16.24
CA THR A 161 -6.17 5.23 15.14
C THR A 161 -7.03 6.06 14.16
N CYS A 162 -7.24 5.53 12.95
CA CYS A 162 -8.17 6.13 11.99
C CYS A 162 -9.61 6.24 12.54
N ALA A 163 -10.01 5.30 13.40
CA ALA A 163 -11.32 5.33 14.05
C ALA A 163 -11.45 6.47 15.07
N GLU A 164 -10.39 6.73 15.84
CA GLU A 164 -10.37 7.80 16.86
C GLU A 164 -10.20 9.19 16.25
N ALA A 165 -9.31 9.32 15.29
CA ALA A 165 -8.98 10.62 14.69
C ALA A 165 -9.91 11.04 13.55
N GLY A 166 -10.57 10.09 12.94
CA GLY A 166 -11.35 10.25 11.71
C GLY A 166 -10.46 10.33 10.46
N VAL A 167 -11.10 10.12 9.33
CA VAL A 167 -10.48 10.21 7.99
C VAL A 167 -11.46 10.90 7.05
N LEU A 168 -10.97 11.89 6.31
CA LEU A 168 -11.76 12.50 5.23
C LEU A 168 -11.92 11.50 4.08
N GLY A 169 -13.14 11.00 3.83
CA GLY A 169 -13.45 9.96 2.86
C GLY A 169 -12.88 10.23 1.46
N PRO A 170 -13.13 11.40 0.84
CA PRO A 170 -12.54 11.76 -0.46
C PRO A 170 -11.02 11.72 -0.50
N LEU A 171 -10.35 12.02 0.62
CA LEU A 171 -8.88 11.93 0.71
C LEU A 171 -8.40 10.48 0.70
N ALA A 172 -9.10 9.58 1.39
CA ALA A 172 -8.81 8.15 1.36
C ALA A 172 -9.01 7.61 -0.07
N GLY A 173 -10.10 7.99 -0.74
CA GLY A 173 -10.37 7.66 -2.13
C GLY A 173 -9.26 8.12 -3.08
N PHE A 174 -8.83 9.37 -2.97
CA PHE A 174 -7.72 9.92 -3.74
C PHE A 174 -6.41 9.16 -3.50
N ALA A 175 -6.04 8.94 -2.24
CA ALA A 175 -4.79 8.26 -1.90
C ALA A 175 -4.79 6.81 -2.36
N GLY A 176 -5.89 6.07 -2.17
CA GLY A 176 -6.01 4.69 -2.63
C GLY A 176 -5.98 4.56 -4.16
N ALA A 177 -6.62 5.47 -4.89
CA ALA A 177 -6.54 5.50 -6.34
C ALA A 177 -5.10 5.77 -6.83
N LEU A 178 -4.38 6.67 -6.15
CA LEU A 178 -2.98 6.94 -6.44
C LEU A 178 -2.08 5.74 -6.14
N MET A 179 -2.35 5.01 -5.05
CA MET A 179 -1.67 3.74 -4.75
C MET A 179 -1.87 2.70 -5.87
N GLY A 180 -3.10 2.56 -6.35
CA GLY A 180 -3.41 1.70 -7.50
C GLY A 180 -2.64 2.11 -8.76
N ALA A 181 -2.57 3.42 -9.05
CA ALA A 181 -1.82 3.95 -10.19
C ALA A 181 -0.31 3.67 -10.08
N GLU A 182 0.28 3.83 -8.89
CA GLU A 182 1.69 3.49 -8.65
C GLU A 182 1.94 1.98 -8.85
N ALA A 183 1.06 1.13 -8.32
CA ALA A 183 1.16 -0.31 -8.50
C ALA A 183 1.08 -0.70 -9.99
N LEU A 184 0.20 -0.07 -10.77
CA LEU A 184 0.13 -0.30 -12.22
C LEU A 184 1.41 0.08 -12.96
N ARG A 185 2.06 1.19 -12.58
CA ARG A 185 3.35 1.58 -13.16
C ARG A 185 4.39 0.49 -12.91
N LEU A 186 4.49 0.02 -11.66
CA LEU A 186 5.41 -1.06 -11.28
C LEU A 186 5.12 -2.36 -12.04
N LEU A 187 3.86 -2.74 -12.17
CA LEU A 187 3.43 -3.93 -12.93
C LEU A 187 3.74 -3.83 -14.42
N ARG A 188 3.83 -2.61 -14.98
CA ARG A 188 4.26 -2.34 -16.35
C ARG A 188 5.78 -2.31 -16.51
N GLY A 189 6.54 -2.48 -15.43
CA GLY A 189 8.00 -2.36 -15.46
C GLY A 189 8.50 -0.93 -15.48
N GLU A 190 7.62 0.04 -15.22
CA GLU A 190 7.98 1.44 -15.09
C GLU A 190 8.43 1.71 -13.65
N ARG A 191 9.26 2.73 -13.48
CA ARG A 191 9.57 3.23 -12.14
C ARG A 191 8.35 3.99 -11.59
N GLY A 192 7.94 3.69 -10.35
CA GLY A 192 6.89 4.43 -9.67
C GLY A 192 7.26 5.91 -9.51
N THR A 193 6.27 6.81 -9.62
CA THR A 193 6.46 8.26 -9.49
C THR A 193 7.02 8.63 -8.11
N TYR A 194 6.60 7.90 -7.10
CA TYR A 194 7.03 8.09 -5.70
C TYR A 194 8.05 7.05 -5.24
N ALA A 195 8.77 6.40 -6.17
CA ALA A 195 9.85 5.49 -5.83
C ALA A 195 10.96 6.20 -5.07
N GLY A 196 11.15 5.83 -3.80
CA GLY A 196 12.09 6.46 -2.87
C GLY A 196 11.71 7.88 -2.46
N ARG A 197 10.43 8.24 -2.54
CA ARG A 197 9.92 9.55 -2.14
C ARG A 197 8.61 9.39 -1.35
N LEU A 198 8.57 9.89 -0.14
CA LEU A 198 7.34 9.98 0.63
C LEU A 198 6.53 11.19 0.14
N LEU A 199 5.44 10.92 -0.58
CA LEU A 199 4.43 11.93 -0.84
C LEU A 199 3.66 12.20 0.46
N CYS A 200 3.52 13.47 0.81
CA CYS A 200 2.59 13.96 1.83
C CYS A 200 1.61 14.93 1.17
N PHE A 201 0.33 14.67 1.31
CA PHE A 201 -0.74 15.53 0.79
C PHE A 201 -1.64 16.02 1.92
N GLU A 202 -1.62 17.32 2.18
CA GLU A 202 -2.50 17.98 3.15
C GLU A 202 -3.71 18.56 2.41
N SER A 203 -4.88 17.93 2.57
CA SER A 203 -6.08 18.24 1.79
C SER A 203 -6.66 19.62 2.03
N ARG A 204 -6.55 20.17 3.25
CA ARG A 204 -7.06 21.52 3.57
C ARG A 204 -6.33 22.63 2.83
N ARG A 205 -5.08 22.40 2.43
CA ARG A 205 -4.26 23.34 1.68
C ARG A 205 -4.06 22.95 0.23
N ALA A 206 -4.54 21.75 -0.16
CA ALA A 206 -4.35 21.15 -1.49
C ALA A 206 -2.87 21.16 -1.95
N ARG A 207 -1.94 20.99 -1.02
CA ARG A 207 -0.50 21.05 -1.29
C ARG A 207 0.16 19.68 -1.15
N PRO A 208 0.58 19.07 -2.27
CA PRO A 208 1.47 17.92 -2.23
C PRO A 208 2.91 18.39 -2.00
N HIS A 209 3.64 17.62 -1.19
CA HIS A 209 5.10 17.69 -1.14
C HIS A 209 5.66 16.28 -1.06
N ALA A 210 6.84 16.08 -1.60
CA ALA A 210 7.50 14.77 -1.61
C ALA A 210 8.90 14.88 -1.01
N VAL A 211 9.14 14.06 0.03
CA VAL A 211 10.41 14.01 0.74
C VAL A 211 11.21 12.81 0.25
N PRO A 212 12.50 12.96 -0.13
CA PRO A 212 13.31 11.82 -0.52
C PRO A 212 13.53 10.86 0.66
N VAL A 213 13.37 9.57 0.40
CA VAL A 213 13.65 8.48 1.34
C VAL A 213 14.83 7.69 0.80
N ARG A 214 16.00 7.90 1.39
CA ARG A 214 17.24 7.23 0.99
C ARG A 214 17.44 5.94 1.77
N ILE A 215 18.16 4.99 1.19
CA ILE A 215 18.59 3.79 1.91
C ILE A 215 19.51 4.24 3.05
N ARG A 216 19.18 3.85 4.26
CA ARG A 216 20.01 4.06 5.43
C ARG A 216 20.99 2.88 5.56
N GLU A 217 22.28 3.15 5.67
CA GLU A 217 23.33 2.13 5.75
C GLU A 217 23.12 1.11 6.87
N THR A 218 22.55 1.56 7.99
CA THR A 218 22.27 0.72 9.16
C THR A 218 20.84 0.15 9.17
N CYS A 219 20.08 0.27 8.07
CA CYS A 219 18.71 -0.22 8.04
C CYS A 219 18.66 -1.76 8.07
N PRO A 220 18.12 -2.38 9.13
CA PRO A 220 18.16 -3.83 9.28
C PRO A 220 17.37 -4.55 8.17
N ALA A 221 16.25 -3.98 7.71
CA ALA A 221 15.43 -4.57 6.66
C ALA A 221 16.11 -4.55 5.30
N CYS A 222 16.79 -3.44 4.94
CA CYS A 222 17.54 -3.34 3.69
C CYS A 222 18.77 -4.26 3.70
N LEU A 223 19.55 -4.27 4.79
CA LEU A 223 20.71 -5.14 4.95
C LEU A 223 20.32 -6.62 4.88
N PHE A 224 19.25 -7.02 5.55
CA PHE A 224 18.76 -8.39 5.51
C PHE A 224 18.32 -8.82 4.10
N ALA A 225 17.77 -7.90 3.32
CA ALA A 225 17.39 -8.15 1.92
C ALA A 225 18.58 -8.16 0.95
N GLY A 226 19.82 -7.97 1.45
CA GLY A 226 21.03 -7.89 0.63
C GLY A 226 21.07 -6.63 -0.24
N VAL A 227 20.40 -5.57 0.22
CA VAL A 227 20.36 -4.27 -0.46
C VAL A 227 21.51 -3.43 0.04
N ALA A 228 22.58 -3.33 -0.76
CA ALA A 228 23.64 -2.38 -0.49
C ALA A 228 23.15 -0.95 -0.77
N PRO A 229 23.54 0.06 0.03
CA PRO A 229 23.28 1.44 -0.33
C PRO A 229 23.92 1.72 -1.69
N ALA A 230 23.14 2.23 -2.65
CA ALA A 230 23.70 2.75 -3.88
C ALA A 230 24.66 3.87 -3.50
N ALA A 231 25.87 3.85 -4.02
CA ALA A 231 26.81 4.95 -3.86
C ALA A 231 26.09 6.23 -4.33
N GLY A 232 25.81 7.11 -3.37
CA GLY A 232 25.09 8.34 -3.66
C GLY A 232 25.85 9.15 -4.70
N PRO A 233 25.19 9.94 -5.57
CA PRO A 233 25.90 10.90 -6.40
C PRO A 233 26.75 11.77 -5.48
N ALA A 234 28.06 11.88 -5.82
CA ALA A 234 28.99 12.73 -5.10
C ALA A 234 28.36 14.12 -4.93
N ALA A 235 28.42 14.67 -3.72
CA ALA A 235 27.99 16.02 -3.47
C ALA A 235 28.65 16.96 -4.50
N PRO A 236 27.93 17.93 -5.10
CA PRO A 236 28.55 18.88 -5.98
C PRO A 236 29.67 19.56 -5.19
N ARG A 237 30.90 19.47 -5.73
CA ARG A 237 32.02 20.21 -5.17
C ARG A 237 31.66 21.69 -5.30
N GLY A 238 31.58 22.35 -4.14
CA GLY A 238 31.39 23.79 -4.11
C GLY A 238 32.48 24.46 -4.92
N GLU A 239 32.08 25.14 -5.96
CA GLU A 239 32.91 26.15 -6.59
C GLU A 239 32.99 27.35 -5.65
N ALA A 240 34.24 27.66 -5.26
CA ALA A 240 34.59 28.82 -4.45
C ALA A 240 34.47 30.12 -5.28
#